data_706a763948065f814a8bb686b0814580
#
_entry.id   706a763948065f814a8bb686b0814580
#
_cell.length_a   1.000
_cell.length_b   1.000
_cell.length_c   1.000
_cell.angle_alpha   90.00
_cell.angle_beta   90.00
_cell.angle_gamma   90.00
#
_symmetry.space_group_name_H-M   'P 1'
#
loop_
_entity.id
_entity.type
_entity.pdbx_description
1 polymer ?
#
loop_
_entity_poly.entity_id
_entity_poly.type
_entity_poly.pdbx_seq_one_letter_code
_entity_poly.pdbx_strand_id
1 'polypeptide(L)'
;MRYATICGSRTAGARGMHIRYLHWNVAHGWRGADALREPPQLVLYFGSREQLANGQRHRELRRLHPDSHIVGCSTGGQIHGDDICDNEVVAVALRFAHTQVRLVHEVVETRDASQACGARLARQLAAADLAGLFILSDGLAVNGGELLAGITEVLGPDLPVTGGLAADGTKFEQTLVAADAEPAPKRVAAIGFYGASFRFAHGCAGGWDVFGPRRKVTKSQGPVVVELDGEPPLGLYTRYLGEEEAEAMPSAGLAFPLRIHDEAAPDRQIVRSVFAVDRGARTLTFAADIPEGCTAQLMRANFDSLAAGAGEAGRQAAGALANGIAGDKLAILVSCTGRRRVMGQRTQDELDAVAAELGDDVVRIGFYSYGEIAPPAASGRCELHNQTMTVTVLAEAAA
;
A
#
# COMPACT_ATOMS: atom_id res chain seq x y z
N MET A 1 13.35 18.74 -16.20
CA MET A 1 12.67 20.04 -16.28
C MET A 1 11.64 20.00 -17.40
N ARG A 2 10.47 19.40 -17.15
CA ARG A 2 9.29 19.51 -18.02
C ARG A 2 8.04 19.52 -17.11
N TYR A 3 7.77 20.68 -16.51
CA TYR A 3 6.46 20.95 -15.93
C TYR A 3 5.48 21.24 -17.06
N ALA A 4 4.80 20.21 -17.55
CA ALA A 4 3.64 20.41 -18.40
C ALA A 4 2.48 20.83 -17.50
N THR A 5 2.08 22.09 -17.63
CA THR A 5 0.88 22.65 -17.05
C THR A 5 -0.33 21.91 -17.64
N ILE A 6 -0.82 20.90 -16.93
CA ILE A 6 -2.14 20.31 -17.21
C ILE A 6 -3.18 21.26 -16.60
N CYS A 7 -3.33 22.43 -17.19
CA CYS A 7 -4.41 23.36 -16.91
C CYS A 7 -5.31 23.43 -18.16
N GLY A 8 -6.07 22.36 -18.38
CA GLY A 8 -7.17 22.37 -19.34
C GLY A 8 -8.43 22.87 -18.64
N SER A 9 -8.82 24.13 -18.89
CA SER A 9 -10.13 24.66 -18.53
C SER A 9 -11.21 23.92 -19.31
N ARG A 10 -11.78 22.84 -18.75
CA ARG A 10 -13.04 22.28 -19.23
C ARG A 10 -14.19 22.99 -18.51
N THR A 11 -14.96 23.73 -19.30
CA THR A 11 -16.14 24.47 -18.91
C THR A 11 -17.34 23.58 -18.68
N ALA A 12 -18.14 24.01 -17.68
CA ALA A 12 -19.55 23.68 -17.43
C ALA A 12 -19.90 22.33 -16.79
N GLY A 13 -20.37 22.40 -15.53
CA GLY A 13 -21.15 21.36 -14.84
C GLY A 13 -20.33 20.16 -14.45
N ALA A 14 -19.81 20.14 -13.23
CA ALA A 14 -19.01 19.03 -12.70
C ALA A 14 -19.79 17.69 -12.75
N ARG A 15 -19.58 16.92 -13.82
CA ARG A 15 -20.14 15.58 -13.97
C ARG A 15 -19.05 14.53 -13.67
N GLY A 16 -18.58 14.44 -12.40
CA GLY A 16 -17.61 13.45 -12.01
C GLY A 16 -16.60 13.96 -10.99
N MET A 17 -15.62 13.11 -10.66
CA MET A 17 -14.57 13.41 -9.70
C MET A 17 -13.62 14.51 -10.21
N HIS A 18 -13.18 15.39 -9.30
CA HIS A 18 -12.15 16.38 -9.54
C HIS A 18 -11.00 16.23 -8.57
N ILE A 19 -9.77 16.39 -9.07
CA ILE A 19 -8.55 16.20 -8.31
C ILE A 19 -7.73 17.48 -8.34
N ARG A 20 -7.24 17.89 -7.17
CA ARG A 20 -6.21 18.90 -7.04
C ARG A 20 -4.98 18.28 -6.42
N TYR A 21 -3.85 18.44 -7.07
CA TYR A 21 -2.56 18.02 -6.57
C TYR A 21 -1.95 19.08 -5.66
N LEU A 22 -1.39 18.68 -4.51
CA LEU A 22 -0.65 19.56 -3.60
C LEU A 22 0.71 18.92 -3.33
N HIS A 23 1.74 19.73 -3.26
CA HIS A 23 3.09 19.29 -2.99
C HIS A 23 3.78 20.25 -2.02
N TRP A 24 4.39 19.71 -0.98
CA TRP A 24 5.14 20.48 -0.02
C TRP A 24 6.61 20.04 -0.01
N ASN A 25 7.50 21.02 -0.06
CA ASN A 25 8.91 20.82 0.27
C ASN A 25 9.47 22.01 1.06
N VAL A 26 10.66 21.82 1.64
CA VAL A 26 11.29 22.82 2.51
C VAL A 26 11.61 24.13 1.80
N ALA A 27 11.88 24.08 0.49
CA ALA A 27 12.29 25.25 -0.28
C ALA A 27 11.13 26.18 -0.63
N HIS A 28 9.92 25.64 -0.78
CA HIS A 28 8.80 26.39 -1.37
C HIS A 28 7.51 26.33 -0.53
N GLY A 29 7.44 25.50 0.52
CA GLY A 29 6.19 25.23 1.21
C GLY A 29 5.18 24.51 0.31
N TRP A 30 3.89 24.68 0.56
CA TRP A 30 2.82 24.09 -0.25
C TRP A 30 2.71 24.77 -1.62
N ARG A 31 2.66 23.96 -2.67
CA ARG A 31 2.29 24.34 -4.03
C ARG A 31 1.01 23.62 -4.43
N GLY A 32 0.26 24.18 -5.39
CA GLY A 32 -1.03 23.63 -5.83
C GLY A 32 -2.18 23.88 -4.85
N ALA A 33 -1.95 24.72 -3.82
CA ALA A 33 -2.96 25.04 -2.79
C ALA A 33 -4.06 25.99 -3.27
N ASP A 34 -4.04 26.43 -4.53
CA ASP A 34 -5.10 27.25 -5.12
C ASP A 34 -6.44 26.52 -5.05
N ALA A 35 -7.48 27.23 -4.64
CA ALA A 35 -8.76 26.62 -4.32
C ALA A 35 -9.38 25.83 -5.49
N LEU A 36 -9.87 24.64 -5.19
CA LEU A 36 -10.94 24.04 -6.00
C LEU A 36 -12.15 25.00 -5.97
N ARG A 37 -12.93 25.02 -7.06
CA ARG A 37 -14.15 25.84 -7.11
C ARG A 37 -15.15 25.47 -5.99
N GLU A 38 -15.16 24.20 -5.62
CA GLU A 38 -15.94 23.67 -4.51
C GLU A 38 -15.00 22.96 -3.51
N PRO A 39 -15.30 22.98 -2.19
CA PRO A 39 -14.51 22.30 -1.19
C PRO A 39 -14.38 20.79 -1.47
N PRO A 40 -13.18 20.20 -1.35
CA PRO A 40 -13.01 18.76 -1.46
C PRO A 40 -13.65 18.04 -0.27
N GLN A 41 -14.06 16.79 -0.46
CA GLN A 41 -14.53 15.94 0.65
C GLN A 41 -13.38 15.20 1.32
N LEU A 42 -12.32 14.91 0.59
CA LEU A 42 -11.20 14.09 1.06
C LEU A 42 -9.87 14.68 0.63
N VAL A 43 -8.92 14.73 1.55
CA VAL A 43 -7.52 15.02 1.29
C VAL A 43 -6.69 13.82 1.73
N LEU A 44 -6.00 13.19 0.77
CA LEU A 44 -5.02 12.15 1.04
C LEU A 44 -3.62 12.74 0.98
N TYR A 45 -2.75 12.41 1.95
CA TYR A 45 -1.37 12.89 1.94
C TYR A 45 -0.37 11.85 2.45
N PHE A 46 0.82 11.87 1.86
CA PHE A 46 1.92 10.97 2.16
C PHE A 46 3.20 11.76 2.37
N GLY A 47 3.96 11.44 3.41
CA GLY A 47 5.17 12.17 3.72
C GLY A 47 6.20 11.35 4.50
N SER A 48 7.44 11.83 4.58
CA SER A 48 8.41 11.19 5.47
C SER A 48 7.99 11.35 6.93
N ARG A 49 8.40 10.39 7.79
CA ARG A 49 8.13 10.46 9.23
C ARG A 49 8.56 11.80 9.82
N GLU A 50 9.71 12.32 9.41
CA GLU A 50 10.29 13.58 9.89
C GLU A 50 9.39 14.78 9.60
N GLN A 51 8.75 14.79 8.44
CA GLN A 51 7.85 15.88 8.04
C GLN A 51 6.48 15.79 8.73
N LEU A 52 6.11 14.60 9.19
CA LEU A 52 4.79 14.37 9.78
C LEU A 52 4.79 14.34 11.31
N ALA A 53 5.91 14.02 11.96
CA ALA A 53 6.00 13.74 13.39
C ALA A 53 5.53 14.89 14.30
N ASN A 54 5.71 16.15 13.86
CA ASN A 54 5.31 17.33 14.64
C ASN A 54 3.86 17.78 14.36
N GLY A 55 3.11 17.08 13.50
CA GLY A 55 1.75 17.41 13.12
C GLY A 55 1.57 18.67 12.26
N GLN A 56 2.66 19.40 11.97
CA GLN A 56 2.56 20.72 11.31
C GLN A 56 1.92 20.61 9.92
N ARG A 57 2.32 19.61 9.11
CA ARG A 57 1.76 19.43 7.75
C ARG A 57 0.25 19.13 7.80
N HIS A 58 -0.19 18.34 8.78
CA HIS A 58 -1.61 18.10 8.99
C HIS A 58 -2.38 19.37 9.34
N ARG A 59 -1.86 20.18 10.28
CA ARG A 59 -2.49 21.47 10.67
C ARG A 59 -2.58 22.45 9.48
N GLU A 60 -1.56 22.47 8.63
CA GLU A 60 -1.57 23.30 7.42
C GLU A 60 -2.65 22.83 6.42
N LEU A 61 -2.75 21.53 6.14
CA LEU A 61 -3.81 20.98 5.31
C LEU A 61 -5.20 21.21 5.90
N ARG A 62 -5.36 21.13 7.23
CA ARG A 62 -6.63 21.44 7.91
C ARG A 62 -7.04 22.90 7.75
N ARG A 63 -6.08 23.85 7.74
CA ARG A 63 -6.37 25.26 7.46
C ARG A 63 -6.78 25.52 6.00
N LEU A 64 -6.17 24.79 5.06
CA LEU A 64 -6.51 24.87 3.65
C LEU A 64 -7.86 24.22 3.34
N HIS A 65 -8.22 23.17 4.04
CA HIS A 65 -9.40 22.35 3.80
C HIS A 65 -10.13 22.04 5.12
N PRO A 66 -10.81 23.05 5.72
CA PRO A 66 -11.38 22.93 7.09
C PRO A 66 -12.47 21.87 7.20
N ASP A 67 -13.26 21.66 6.15
CA ASP A 67 -14.44 20.79 6.13
C ASP A 67 -14.19 19.40 5.50
N SER A 68 -12.96 19.14 5.07
CA SER A 68 -12.60 17.87 4.42
C SER A 68 -12.16 16.82 5.43
N HIS A 69 -12.36 15.55 5.11
CA HIS A 69 -11.60 14.48 5.75
C HIS A 69 -10.13 14.57 5.32
N ILE A 70 -9.22 14.55 6.28
CA ILE A 70 -7.77 14.61 6.04
C ILE A 70 -7.11 13.35 6.57
N VAL A 71 -6.60 12.54 5.67
CA VAL A 71 -6.04 11.22 5.96
C VAL A 71 -4.65 11.11 5.35
N GLY A 72 -3.70 10.52 6.07
CA GLY A 72 -2.37 10.32 5.54
C GLY A 72 -1.50 9.43 6.40
N CYS A 73 -0.31 9.12 5.92
CA CYS A 73 0.64 8.30 6.67
C CYS A 73 2.10 8.66 6.39
N SER A 74 2.97 8.22 7.30
CA SER A 74 4.41 8.21 7.09
C SER A 74 4.81 7.10 6.13
N THR A 75 5.89 7.28 5.39
CA THR A 75 6.24 6.44 4.24
C THR A 75 7.73 6.16 4.11
N GLY A 76 8.08 5.15 3.35
CA GLY A 76 9.45 4.86 2.93
C GLY A 76 9.88 5.60 1.66
N GLY A 77 9.17 6.66 1.30
CA GLY A 77 9.31 7.51 0.12
C GLY A 77 7.95 7.81 -0.49
N GLN A 78 7.82 8.95 -1.16
CA GLN A 78 6.57 9.42 -1.74
C GLN A 78 6.64 9.30 -3.27
N ILE A 79 5.48 9.06 -3.89
CA ILE A 79 5.30 9.02 -5.33
C ILE A 79 4.47 10.25 -5.73
N HIS A 80 5.03 11.10 -6.60
CA HIS A 80 4.47 12.34 -7.11
C HIS A 80 4.37 12.31 -8.62
N GLY A 81 3.22 11.97 -9.17
CA GLY A 81 3.12 11.72 -10.61
C GLY A 81 3.99 10.50 -10.97
N ASP A 82 4.99 10.75 -11.80
CA ASP A 82 5.95 9.74 -12.23
C ASP A 82 7.29 9.84 -11.49
N ASP A 83 7.43 10.72 -10.50
CA ASP A 83 8.67 10.96 -9.76
C ASP A 83 8.63 10.35 -8.35
N ILE A 84 9.81 9.98 -7.85
CA ILE A 84 10.02 9.55 -6.46
C ILE A 84 10.57 10.73 -5.68
N CYS A 85 9.94 11.05 -4.56
CA CYS A 85 10.35 12.12 -3.65
C CYS A 85 10.75 11.56 -2.29
N ASP A 86 11.71 12.23 -1.64
CA ASP A 86 12.12 11.95 -0.27
C ASP A 86 12.09 13.22 0.56
N ASN A 87 11.77 13.09 1.85
CA ASN A 87 11.69 14.22 2.79
C ASN A 87 10.69 15.33 2.40
N GLU A 88 9.71 15.00 1.60
CA GLU A 88 8.66 15.88 1.11
C GLU A 88 7.28 15.39 1.58
N VAL A 89 6.22 16.13 1.25
CA VAL A 89 4.84 15.72 1.44
C VAL A 89 4.08 15.91 0.15
N VAL A 90 3.45 14.85 -0.32
CA VAL A 90 2.58 14.86 -1.48
C VAL A 90 1.14 14.67 -1.02
N ALA A 91 0.20 15.37 -1.64
CA ALA A 91 -1.20 15.27 -1.30
C ALA A 91 -2.10 15.44 -2.52
N VAL A 92 -3.30 14.88 -2.44
CA VAL A 92 -4.38 15.14 -3.39
C VAL A 92 -5.65 15.53 -2.64
N ALA A 93 -6.32 16.55 -3.10
CA ALA A 93 -7.64 16.95 -2.64
C ALA A 93 -8.69 16.47 -3.66
N LEU A 94 -9.66 15.68 -3.19
CA LEU A 94 -10.64 14.98 -4.01
C LEU A 94 -12.04 15.57 -3.79
N ARG A 95 -12.68 15.94 -4.88
CA ARG A 95 -14.08 16.36 -4.92
C ARG A 95 -14.86 15.35 -5.75
N PHE A 96 -15.79 14.66 -5.12
CA PHE A 96 -16.71 13.72 -5.78
C PHE A 96 -18.04 14.42 -6.11
N ALA A 97 -18.61 14.11 -7.27
CA ALA A 97 -19.91 14.65 -7.66
C ALA A 97 -21.07 13.85 -7.01
N HIS A 98 -20.93 12.54 -6.88
CA HIS A 98 -22.01 11.64 -6.45
C HIS A 98 -21.61 10.68 -5.33
N THR A 99 -20.31 10.46 -5.12
CA THR A 99 -19.79 9.53 -4.11
C THR A 99 -19.77 10.19 -2.75
N GLN A 100 -20.31 9.50 -1.74
CA GLN A 100 -20.14 9.89 -0.35
C GLN A 100 -18.88 9.22 0.22
N VAL A 101 -18.21 9.95 1.11
CA VAL A 101 -16.99 9.47 1.79
C VAL A 101 -17.24 9.48 3.29
N ARG A 102 -16.87 8.40 3.97
CA ARG A 102 -16.84 8.33 5.43
C ARG A 102 -15.47 7.90 5.89
N LEU A 103 -14.99 8.52 6.95
CA LEU A 103 -13.72 8.20 7.58
C LEU A 103 -13.99 7.68 8.99
N VAL A 104 -13.38 6.54 9.31
CA VAL A 104 -13.30 6.03 10.68
C VAL A 104 -11.86 5.69 11.01
N HIS A 105 -11.52 5.73 12.29
CA HIS A 105 -10.20 5.32 12.75
C HIS A 105 -10.28 4.65 14.11
N GLU A 106 -9.31 3.80 14.39
CA GLU A 106 -9.13 3.08 15.65
C GLU A 106 -7.68 3.13 16.10
N VAL A 107 -7.46 2.95 17.38
CA VAL A 107 -6.13 2.76 17.98
C VAL A 107 -5.96 1.28 18.32
N VAL A 108 -4.82 0.70 17.93
CA VAL A 108 -4.47 -0.70 18.22
C VAL A 108 -3.41 -0.70 19.32
N GLU A 109 -3.81 -1.00 20.54
CA GLU A 109 -2.90 -0.97 21.69
C GLU A 109 -1.86 -2.08 21.64
N THR A 110 -2.26 -3.28 21.24
CA THR A 110 -1.41 -4.46 21.09
C THR A 110 -1.63 -5.11 19.73
N ARG A 111 -0.60 -5.75 19.20
CA ARG A 111 -0.65 -6.43 17.90
C ARG A 111 -1.78 -7.46 17.81
N ASP A 112 -2.06 -8.17 18.89
CA ASP A 112 -3.11 -9.20 18.98
C ASP A 112 -4.54 -8.62 18.90
N ALA A 113 -4.70 -7.29 19.12
CA ALA A 113 -5.98 -6.61 18.99
C ALA A 113 -6.33 -6.24 17.53
N SER A 114 -5.47 -6.58 16.55
CA SER A 114 -5.64 -6.14 15.16
C SER A 114 -6.91 -6.67 14.50
N GLN A 115 -7.28 -7.95 14.72
CA GLN A 115 -8.53 -8.51 14.17
C GLN A 115 -9.75 -7.80 14.73
N ALA A 116 -9.81 -7.63 16.05
CA ALA A 116 -10.92 -6.94 16.70
C ALA A 116 -11.02 -5.46 16.25
N CYS A 117 -9.89 -4.80 16.01
CA CYS A 117 -9.83 -3.46 15.43
C CYS A 117 -10.46 -3.44 14.03
N GLY A 118 -10.05 -4.36 13.14
CA GLY A 118 -10.63 -4.50 11.80
C GLY A 118 -12.15 -4.69 11.82
N ALA A 119 -12.64 -5.56 12.68
CA ALA A 119 -14.07 -5.80 12.85
C ALA A 119 -14.83 -4.56 13.36
N ARG A 120 -14.23 -3.75 14.25
CA ARG A 120 -14.86 -2.49 14.72
C ARG A 120 -14.93 -1.44 13.62
N LEU A 121 -13.84 -1.23 12.86
CA LEU A 121 -13.82 -0.32 11.71
C LEU A 121 -14.87 -0.72 10.67
N ALA A 122 -14.94 -2.00 10.37
CA ALA A 122 -15.87 -2.55 9.39
C ALA A 122 -17.34 -2.33 9.80
N ARG A 123 -17.69 -2.56 11.07
CA ARG A 123 -19.06 -2.31 11.57
C ARG A 123 -19.48 -0.84 11.48
N GLN A 124 -18.54 0.09 11.69
CA GLN A 124 -18.81 1.53 11.59
C GLN A 124 -19.03 1.98 10.13
N LEU A 125 -18.42 1.27 9.16
CA LEU A 125 -18.52 1.61 7.73
C LEU A 125 -19.59 0.80 6.99
N ALA A 126 -20.11 -0.28 7.57
CA ALA A 126 -21.07 -1.16 6.92
C ALA A 126 -22.33 -0.40 6.50
N ALA A 127 -22.66 -0.45 5.21
CA ALA A 127 -23.87 0.09 4.62
C ALA A 127 -24.16 -0.63 3.29
N ALA A 128 -25.40 -0.61 2.84
CA ALA A 128 -25.82 -1.34 1.64
C ALA A 128 -25.20 -0.80 0.34
N ASP A 129 -24.81 0.47 0.32
CA ASP A 129 -24.19 1.16 -0.81
C ASP A 129 -22.68 1.36 -0.68
N LEU A 130 -22.03 0.68 0.28
CA LEU A 130 -20.57 0.68 0.41
C LEU A 130 -19.95 -0.02 -0.79
N ALA A 131 -19.16 0.73 -1.56
CA ALA A 131 -18.57 0.26 -2.81
C ALA A 131 -17.09 -0.16 -2.70
N GLY A 132 -16.38 0.29 -1.66
CA GLY A 132 -14.99 -0.10 -1.41
C GLY A 132 -14.36 0.62 -0.23
N LEU A 133 -13.22 0.09 0.23
CA LEU A 133 -12.44 0.65 1.33
C LEU A 133 -11.01 0.96 0.91
N PHE A 134 -10.48 2.10 1.39
CA PHE A 134 -9.04 2.37 1.36
C PHE A 134 -8.52 2.50 2.80
N ILE A 135 -7.47 1.74 3.12
CA ILE A 135 -6.95 1.61 4.49
C ILE A 135 -5.52 2.12 4.58
N LEU A 136 -5.26 2.94 5.58
CA LEU A 136 -3.91 3.26 6.04
C LEU A 136 -3.73 2.76 7.47
N SER A 137 -2.73 1.94 7.70
CA SER A 137 -2.48 1.33 9.02
C SER A 137 -1.06 1.63 9.49
N ASP A 138 -0.87 1.72 10.80
CA ASP A 138 0.47 1.62 11.38
C ASP A 138 1.18 0.35 10.90
N GLY A 139 2.43 0.48 10.46
CA GLY A 139 3.19 -0.61 9.85
C GLY A 139 4.00 -1.47 10.82
N LEU A 140 4.13 -1.06 12.07
CA LEU A 140 4.92 -1.74 13.08
C LEU A 140 4.07 -2.35 14.20
N ALA A 141 3.06 -1.61 14.66
CA ALA A 141 2.23 -2.01 15.80
C ALA A 141 1.03 -2.89 15.42
N VAL A 142 0.65 -2.95 14.14
CA VAL A 142 -0.54 -3.65 13.64
C VAL A 142 -0.15 -4.93 12.90
N ASN A 143 -0.88 -6.02 13.14
CA ASN A 143 -0.86 -7.19 12.26
C ASN A 143 -1.86 -6.96 11.11
N GLY A 144 -1.33 -6.60 9.93
CA GLY A 144 -2.17 -6.28 8.77
C GLY A 144 -3.02 -7.47 8.29
N GLY A 145 -2.53 -8.71 8.41
CA GLY A 145 -3.29 -9.91 8.06
C GLY A 145 -4.51 -10.09 8.97
N GLU A 146 -4.33 -9.99 10.28
CA GLU A 146 -5.41 -10.06 11.27
C GLU A 146 -6.39 -8.89 11.14
N LEU A 147 -5.89 -7.68 10.85
CA LEU A 147 -6.74 -6.52 10.57
C LEU A 147 -7.71 -6.81 9.42
N LEU A 148 -7.20 -7.35 8.31
CA LEU A 148 -7.99 -7.70 7.13
C LEU A 148 -8.95 -8.88 7.41
N ALA A 149 -8.54 -9.86 8.22
CA ALA A 149 -9.42 -10.94 8.65
C ALA A 149 -10.66 -10.39 9.39
N GLY A 150 -10.46 -9.44 10.33
CA GLY A 150 -11.55 -8.78 11.03
C GLY A 150 -12.46 -7.95 10.13
N ILE A 151 -11.92 -7.28 9.12
CA ILE A 151 -12.72 -6.53 8.13
C ILE A 151 -13.55 -7.49 7.29
N THR A 152 -12.94 -8.55 6.78
CA THR A 152 -13.59 -9.56 5.93
C THR A 152 -14.70 -10.32 6.68
N GLU A 153 -14.50 -10.58 7.97
CA GLU A 153 -15.51 -11.21 8.84
C GLU A 153 -16.84 -10.43 8.87
N VAL A 154 -16.76 -9.11 8.82
CA VAL A 154 -17.94 -8.22 8.92
C VAL A 154 -18.53 -7.86 7.55
N LEU A 155 -17.67 -7.52 6.57
CA LEU A 155 -18.10 -6.98 5.28
C LEU A 155 -18.13 -8.02 4.15
N GLY A 156 -17.68 -9.24 4.43
CA GLY A 156 -17.56 -10.29 3.42
C GLY A 156 -16.28 -10.17 2.57
N PRO A 157 -15.96 -11.22 1.79
CA PRO A 157 -14.75 -11.28 1.01
C PRO A 157 -14.80 -10.52 -0.31
N ASP A 158 -16.00 -10.17 -0.79
CA ASP A 158 -16.21 -9.61 -2.13
C ASP A 158 -16.08 -8.08 -2.18
N LEU A 159 -16.12 -7.41 -1.02
CA LEU A 159 -15.90 -5.97 -0.97
C LEU A 159 -14.43 -5.65 -1.29
N PRO A 160 -14.15 -4.81 -2.30
CA PRO A 160 -12.77 -4.43 -2.59
C PRO A 160 -12.19 -3.57 -1.47
N VAL A 161 -11.07 -4.03 -0.92
CA VAL A 161 -10.31 -3.33 0.11
C VAL A 161 -8.87 -3.18 -0.38
N THR A 162 -8.37 -1.94 -0.43
CA THR A 162 -6.97 -1.66 -0.79
C THR A 162 -6.35 -0.70 0.21
N GLY A 163 -5.05 -0.46 0.08
CA GLY A 163 -4.33 0.47 0.92
C GLY A 163 -2.92 0.03 1.22
N GLY A 164 -2.40 0.41 2.38
CA GLY A 164 -1.06 0.02 2.78
C GLY A 164 -0.71 0.34 4.22
N LEU A 165 0.37 -0.27 4.65
CA LEU A 165 0.95 -0.03 5.97
C LEU A 165 1.93 1.14 5.89
N ALA A 166 1.81 2.08 6.83
CA ALA A 166 2.75 3.18 6.98
C ALA A 166 4.19 2.66 7.15
N ALA A 167 5.16 3.46 6.75
CA ALA A 167 6.57 3.12 6.83
C ALA A 167 7.40 4.32 7.33
N ASP A 168 8.67 4.08 7.66
CA ASP A 168 9.66 5.11 8.00
C ASP A 168 11.03 4.83 7.33
N GLY A 169 10.96 4.29 6.11
CA GLY A 169 12.13 3.93 5.31
C GLY A 169 12.81 2.67 5.81
N THR A 170 14.07 2.76 6.21
CA THR A 170 14.86 1.63 6.72
C THR A 170 15.08 1.70 8.22
N LYS A 171 14.38 2.58 8.93
CA LYS A 171 14.59 2.83 10.36
C LYS A 171 13.87 1.82 11.25
N PHE A 172 12.63 1.44 10.89
CA PHE A 172 11.78 0.52 11.66
C PHE A 172 11.60 0.95 13.12
N GLU A 173 11.49 2.27 13.36
CA GLU A 173 11.37 2.85 14.70
C GLU A 173 9.95 3.25 15.04
N GLN A 174 9.28 4.00 14.12
CA GLN A 174 7.95 4.50 14.35
C GLN A 174 7.26 4.84 13.03
N THR A 175 6.03 4.39 12.87
CA THR A 175 5.15 4.77 11.77
C THR A 175 3.98 5.60 12.28
N LEU A 176 3.44 6.46 11.41
CA LEU A 176 2.42 7.44 11.78
C LEU A 176 1.26 7.38 10.81
N VAL A 177 0.04 7.44 11.35
CA VAL A 177 -1.20 7.56 10.56
C VAL A 177 -2.03 8.72 11.09
N ALA A 178 -2.53 9.56 10.18
CA ALA A 178 -3.45 10.67 10.46
C ALA A 178 -4.85 10.34 9.96
N ALA A 179 -5.87 10.71 10.72
CA ALA A 179 -7.28 10.54 10.36
C ALA A 179 -8.11 11.62 11.07
N ASP A 180 -8.36 12.73 10.38
CA ASP A 180 -8.96 13.96 10.90
C ASP A 180 -8.31 14.52 12.18
N ALA A 181 -7.21 13.91 12.58
CA ALA A 181 -6.38 14.26 13.72
C ALA A 181 -4.89 14.16 13.30
N GLU A 182 -4.02 14.82 14.05
CA GLU A 182 -2.58 14.79 13.80
C GLU A 182 -2.03 13.36 13.72
N PRO A 183 -0.97 13.15 12.93
CA PRO A 183 -0.35 11.83 12.78
C PRO A 183 0.08 11.25 14.13
N ALA A 184 -0.28 9.99 14.36
CA ALA A 184 0.05 9.26 15.58
C ALA A 184 0.38 7.80 15.28
N PRO A 185 1.20 7.14 16.11
CA PRO A 185 1.45 5.71 16.01
C PRO A 185 0.23 4.90 16.46
N LYS A 186 0.28 3.60 16.18
CA LYS A 186 -0.75 2.61 16.56
C LYS A 186 -2.14 2.89 15.99
N ARG A 187 -2.27 3.72 14.98
CA ARG A 187 -3.56 4.08 14.39
C ARG A 187 -3.81 3.33 13.10
N VAL A 188 -5.08 2.99 12.90
CA VAL A 188 -5.63 2.51 11.62
C VAL A 188 -6.71 3.49 11.19
N ALA A 189 -6.64 3.95 9.95
CA ALA A 189 -7.65 4.76 9.29
C ALA A 189 -8.28 3.95 8.15
N ALA A 190 -9.62 3.97 8.07
CA ALA A 190 -10.36 3.34 7.00
C ALA A 190 -11.32 4.35 6.36
N ILE A 191 -11.23 4.48 5.05
CA ILE A 191 -12.05 5.36 4.23
C ILE A 191 -13.04 4.49 3.48
N GLY A 192 -14.34 4.68 3.73
CA GLY A 192 -15.42 4.04 2.99
C GLY A 192 -15.92 4.96 1.87
N PHE A 193 -16.08 4.40 0.69
CA PHE A 193 -16.65 5.07 -0.48
C PHE A 193 -18.03 4.48 -0.78
N TYR A 194 -19.03 5.34 -0.97
CA TYR A 194 -20.43 4.93 -1.08
C TYR A 194 -21.08 5.50 -2.34
N GLY A 195 -21.96 4.70 -2.92
CA GLY A 195 -22.78 5.10 -4.05
C GLY A 195 -22.48 4.35 -5.35
N ALA A 196 -23.52 4.17 -6.18
CA ALA A 196 -23.45 3.37 -7.41
C ALA A 196 -22.59 3.99 -8.52
N SER A 197 -22.30 5.29 -8.45
CA SER A 197 -21.41 5.97 -9.41
C SER A 197 -19.94 5.74 -9.15
N PHE A 198 -19.54 5.33 -7.93
CA PHE A 198 -18.15 5.12 -7.59
C PHE A 198 -17.56 3.93 -8.36
N ARG A 199 -16.35 4.10 -8.84
CA ARG A 199 -15.57 3.06 -9.51
C ARG A 199 -14.28 2.84 -8.75
N PHE A 200 -14.06 1.59 -8.38
CA PHE A 200 -12.91 1.13 -7.63
C PHE A 200 -12.25 0.00 -8.41
N ALA A 201 -11.13 0.31 -9.04
CA ALA A 201 -10.33 -0.68 -9.74
C ALA A 201 -9.01 -0.90 -9.04
N HIS A 202 -8.46 -2.09 -9.12
CA HIS A 202 -7.18 -2.40 -8.48
C HIS A 202 -6.38 -3.41 -9.29
N GLY A 203 -5.08 -3.41 -9.02
CA GLY A 203 -4.14 -4.41 -9.51
C GLY A 203 -3.04 -4.64 -8.49
N CYS A 204 -2.50 -5.86 -8.46
CA CYS A 204 -1.45 -6.26 -7.53
C CYS A 204 -0.53 -7.28 -8.21
N ALA A 205 0.76 -6.98 -8.29
CA ALA A 205 1.76 -7.91 -8.82
C ALA A 205 3.16 -7.67 -8.24
N GLY A 206 4.00 -8.70 -8.23
CA GLY A 206 5.34 -8.67 -7.65
C GLY A 206 6.48 -8.65 -8.68
N GLY A 207 6.46 -9.57 -9.64
CA GLY A 207 7.53 -9.72 -10.63
C GLY A 207 8.80 -10.38 -10.10
N TRP A 208 8.70 -11.18 -9.03
CA TRP A 208 9.84 -11.92 -8.46
C TRP A 208 10.05 -13.24 -9.19
N ASP A 209 11.31 -13.56 -9.49
CA ASP A 209 11.69 -14.83 -10.10
C ASP A 209 11.82 -15.94 -9.05
N VAL A 210 11.32 -17.13 -9.36
CA VAL A 210 11.48 -18.31 -8.49
C VAL A 210 12.92 -18.77 -8.50
N PHE A 211 13.45 -19.09 -7.32
CA PHE A 211 14.83 -19.54 -7.14
C PHE A 211 14.91 -20.71 -6.17
N GLY A 212 15.43 -21.84 -6.65
CA GLY A 212 15.58 -23.05 -5.84
C GLY A 212 14.32 -23.91 -5.70
N PRO A 213 14.39 -25.03 -4.98
CA PRO A 213 13.29 -25.98 -4.80
C PRO A 213 12.25 -25.48 -3.79
N ARG A 214 11.06 -26.06 -3.87
CA ARG A 214 10.03 -25.93 -2.84
C ARG A 214 10.46 -26.63 -1.56
N ARG A 215 10.12 -26.05 -0.41
CA ARG A 215 10.38 -26.56 0.93
C ARG A 215 9.12 -26.53 1.77
N LYS A 216 8.89 -27.53 2.58
CA LYS A 216 7.77 -27.55 3.51
C LYS A 216 8.11 -26.71 4.74
N VAL A 217 7.21 -25.84 5.15
CA VAL A 217 7.28 -25.17 6.45
C VAL A 217 6.86 -26.18 7.51
N THR A 218 7.83 -26.85 8.12
CA THR A 218 7.57 -27.93 9.08
C THR A 218 7.31 -27.41 10.48
N LYS A 219 7.76 -26.17 10.78
CA LYS A 219 7.47 -25.51 12.05
C LYS A 219 7.50 -23.99 11.91
N SER A 220 6.42 -23.34 12.33
CA SER A 220 6.32 -21.90 12.41
C SER A 220 5.46 -21.44 13.58
N GLN A 221 5.65 -20.18 14.00
CA GLN A 221 4.84 -19.54 15.03
C GLN A 221 4.58 -18.08 14.59
N GLY A 222 3.39 -17.83 14.04
CA GLY A 222 3.06 -16.55 13.44
C GLY A 222 4.06 -16.20 12.31
N PRO A 223 4.76 -15.07 12.40
CA PRO A 223 5.74 -14.67 11.40
C PRO A 223 7.11 -15.36 11.52
N VAL A 224 7.34 -16.13 12.59
CA VAL A 224 8.62 -16.80 12.84
C VAL A 224 8.64 -18.19 12.23
N VAL A 225 9.49 -18.40 11.23
CA VAL A 225 9.77 -19.73 10.68
C VAL A 225 10.92 -20.36 11.48
N VAL A 226 10.63 -21.50 12.06
CA VAL A 226 11.57 -22.26 12.90
C VAL A 226 12.25 -23.37 12.11
N GLU A 227 11.50 -24.06 11.21
CA GLU A 227 12.01 -25.14 10.40
C GLU A 227 11.42 -25.15 8.98
N LEU A 228 12.30 -25.41 8.00
CA LEU A 228 11.98 -25.76 6.62
C LEU A 228 12.53 -27.15 6.34
N ASP A 229 11.66 -28.10 5.98
CA ASP A 229 12.01 -29.53 5.82
C ASP A 229 12.74 -30.13 7.05
N GLY A 230 12.41 -29.67 8.27
CA GLY A 230 13.03 -30.12 9.52
C GLY A 230 14.38 -29.46 9.85
N GLU A 231 14.86 -28.50 9.04
CA GLU A 231 16.11 -27.77 9.26
C GLU A 231 15.87 -26.28 9.57
N PRO A 232 16.72 -25.64 10.39
CA PRO A 232 16.62 -24.19 10.62
C PRO A 232 16.74 -23.38 9.32
N PRO A 233 15.86 -22.39 9.06
CA PRO A 233 15.79 -21.66 7.78
C PRO A 233 17.04 -20.85 7.47
N LEU A 234 17.76 -20.33 8.46
CA LEU A 234 19.00 -19.59 8.25
C LEU A 234 20.05 -20.45 7.54
N GLY A 235 20.11 -21.76 7.81
CA GLY A 235 20.99 -22.70 7.12
C GLY A 235 20.67 -22.86 5.63
N LEU A 236 19.39 -22.76 5.27
CA LEU A 236 18.96 -22.76 3.88
C LEU A 236 19.48 -21.50 3.17
N TYR A 237 19.28 -20.32 3.76
CA TYR A 237 19.77 -19.07 3.18
C TYR A 237 21.29 -19.08 3.03
N THR A 238 22.05 -19.52 4.04
CA THR A 238 23.50 -19.65 3.94
C THR A 238 23.93 -20.57 2.78
N ARG A 239 23.22 -21.68 2.59
CA ARG A 239 23.54 -22.66 1.53
C ARG A 239 23.31 -22.11 0.12
N TYR A 240 22.27 -21.28 -0.07
CA TYR A 240 21.89 -20.74 -1.38
C TYR A 240 22.55 -19.39 -1.71
N LEU A 241 22.79 -18.56 -0.71
CA LEU A 241 23.30 -17.22 -0.90
C LEU A 241 24.80 -17.08 -0.61
N GLY A 242 25.35 -17.98 0.19
CA GLY A 242 26.70 -17.88 0.72
C GLY A 242 26.73 -17.29 2.14
N GLU A 243 27.90 -17.37 2.77
CA GLU A 243 28.08 -16.90 4.17
C GLU A 243 27.99 -15.37 4.27
N GLU A 244 28.55 -14.65 3.31
CA GLU A 244 28.58 -13.17 3.30
C GLU A 244 27.16 -12.60 3.29
N GLU A 245 26.29 -13.05 2.39
CA GLU A 245 24.90 -12.61 2.31
C GLU A 245 24.10 -13.07 3.53
N ALA A 246 24.37 -14.25 4.06
CA ALA A 246 23.72 -14.72 5.28
C ALA A 246 24.14 -13.91 6.51
N GLU A 247 25.39 -13.42 6.57
CA GLU A 247 25.83 -12.46 7.60
C GLU A 247 25.19 -11.08 7.42
N ALA A 248 24.92 -10.64 6.20
CA ALA A 248 24.24 -9.39 5.89
C ALA A 248 22.71 -9.43 6.11
N MET A 249 22.14 -10.59 6.51
CA MET A 249 20.72 -10.71 6.86
C MET A 249 20.38 -9.85 8.10
N PRO A 250 19.17 -9.27 8.21
CA PRO A 250 18.02 -9.42 7.33
C PRO A 250 18.07 -8.56 6.06
N SER A 251 19.02 -7.65 5.94
CA SER A 251 19.09 -6.67 4.84
C SER A 251 19.23 -7.35 3.47
N ALA A 252 20.14 -8.33 3.36
CA ALA A 252 20.31 -9.12 2.14
C ALA A 252 19.05 -9.95 1.80
N GLY A 253 18.32 -10.40 2.83
CA GLY A 253 17.09 -11.17 2.67
C GLY A 253 15.95 -10.43 1.94
N LEU A 254 16.01 -9.10 1.84
CA LEU A 254 15.04 -8.33 1.06
C LEU A 254 15.10 -8.67 -0.45
N ALA A 255 16.28 -9.05 -0.96
CA ALA A 255 16.47 -9.47 -2.35
C ALA A 255 16.08 -10.94 -2.58
N PHE A 256 15.81 -11.71 -1.50
CA PHE A 256 15.51 -13.13 -1.53
C PHE A 256 14.29 -13.47 -0.66
N PRO A 257 13.10 -12.98 -1.01
CA PRO A 257 11.89 -13.30 -0.25
C PRO A 257 11.45 -14.74 -0.45
N LEU A 258 10.49 -15.19 0.36
CA LEU A 258 9.84 -16.48 0.19
C LEU A 258 8.47 -16.34 -0.49
N ARG A 259 8.25 -17.13 -1.52
CA ARG A 259 6.92 -17.40 -2.07
C ARG A 259 6.26 -18.48 -1.24
N ILE A 260 5.11 -18.20 -0.71
CA ILE A 260 4.32 -19.12 0.10
C ILE A 260 3.18 -19.67 -0.76
N HIS A 261 3.05 -20.99 -0.78
CA HIS A 261 1.98 -21.72 -1.40
C HIS A 261 1.16 -22.44 -0.33
N ASP A 262 -0.13 -22.20 -0.35
CA ASP A 262 -1.09 -22.97 0.41
C ASP A 262 -1.69 -24.04 -0.51
N GLU A 263 -1.53 -25.33 -0.18
CA GLU A 263 -2.10 -26.42 -0.99
C GLU A 263 -3.64 -26.39 -1.00
N ALA A 264 -4.25 -25.84 0.05
CA ALA A 264 -5.70 -25.63 0.12
C ALA A 264 -6.19 -24.47 -0.78
N ALA A 265 -5.28 -23.59 -1.21
CA ALA A 265 -5.56 -22.44 -2.09
C ALA A 265 -4.42 -22.27 -3.13
N PRO A 266 -4.29 -23.16 -4.11
CA PRO A 266 -3.14 -23.23 -5.02
C PRO A 266 -2.95 -21.97 -5.88
N ASP A 267 -4.02 -21.23 -6.15
CA ASP A 267 -3.97 -19.94 -6.87
C ASP A 267 -3.50 -18.78 -5.99
N ARG A 268 -3.44 -18.98 -4.68
CA ARG A 268 -2.98 -18.01 -3.71
C ARG A 268 -1.46 -18.00 -3.65
N GLN A 269 -0.85 -16.95 -4.19
CA GLN A 269 0.59 -16.74 -4.18
C GLN A 269 0.92 -15.51 -3.36
N ILE A 270 1.51 -15.74 -2.19
CA ILE A 270 1.91 -14.67 -1.28
C ILE A 270 3.41 -14.65 -1.18
N VAL A 271 3.99 -13.45 -1.24
CA VAL A 271 5.43 -13.25 -1.01
C VAL A 271 5.63 -12.72 0.42
N ARG A 272 6.66 -13.20 1.09
CA ARG A 272 7.03 -12.79 2.45
C ARG A 272 8.50 -12.36 2.50
N SER A 273 8.75 -11.13 2.96
CA SER A 273 10.09 -10.60 3.18
C SER A 273 10.66 -11.05 4.50
N VAL A 274 11.95 -11.32 4.56
CA VAL A 274 12.66 -11.49 5.83
C VAL A 274 12.73 -10.13 6.53
N PHE A 275 12.33 -10.11 7.79
CA PHE A 275 12.27 -8.92 8.63
C PHE A 275 13.35 -8.92 9.74
N ALA A 276 13.59 -10.09 10.35
CA ALA A 276 14.60 -10.24 11.40
C ALA A 276 15.22 -11.64 11.39
N VAL A 277 16.35 -11.79 12.04
CA VAL A 277 17.11 -13.04 12.17
C VAL A 277 17.48 -13.26 13.62
N ASP A 278 17.13 -14.42 14.16
CA ASP A 278 17.72 -14.92 15.40
C ASP A 278 18.85 -15.89 15.04
N ARG A 279 20.09 -15.44 15.22
CA ARG A 279 21.28 -16.24 14.89
C ARG A 279 21.51 -17.38 15.89
N GLY A 280 21.10 -17.21 17.14
CA GLY A 280 21.23 -18.23 18.18
C GLY A 280 20.30 -19.41 17.93
N ALA A 281 19.03 -19.14 17.70
CA ALA A 281 18.03 -20.13 17.33
C ALA A 281 18.07 -20.51 15.83
N ARG A 282 18.79 -19.75 15.00
CA ARG A 282 18.87 -19.89 13.54
C ARG A 282 17.51 -19.76 12.84
N THR A 283 16.57 -19.00 13.43
CA THR A 283 15.23 -18.76 12.91
C THR A 283 15.16 -17.45 12.13
N LEU A 284 14.15 -17.33 11.26
CA LEU A 284 13.85 -16.14 10.50
C LEU A 284 12.45 -15.64 10.84
N THR A 285 12.34 -14.32 11.11
CA THR A 285 11.07 -13.63 11.24
C THR A 285 10.73 -12.94 9.93
N PHE A 286 9.51 -13.13 9.44
CA PHE A 286 9.01 -12.52 8.22
C PHE A 286 8.08 -11.35 8.51
N ALA A 287 7.82 -10.52 7.50
CA ALA A 287 7.00 -9.33 7.64
C ALA A 287 5.52 -9.62 7.98
N ALA A 288 5.05 -10.83 7.70
CA ALA A 288 3.73 -11.31 8.10
C ALA A 288 3.75 -12.83 8.33
N ASP A 289 2.65 -13.36 8.87
CA ASP A 289 2.53 -14.75 9.27
C ASP A 289 2.75 -15.73 8.11
N ILE A 290 3.39 -16.86 8.42
CA ILE A 290 3.62 -17.98 7.52
C ILE A 290 3.03 -19.23 8.18
N PRO A 291 1.95 -19.81 7.63
CA PRO A 291 1.31 -20.98 8.20
C PRO A 291 2.23 -22.22 8.21
N GLU A 292 2.20 -22.97 9.31
CA GLU A 292 2.81 -24.29 9.36
C GLU A 292 2.11 -25.25 8.39
N GLY A 293 2.85 -26.12 7.74
CA GLY A 293 2.35 -27.07 6.76
C GLY A 293 2.28 -26.54 5.31
N CYS A 294 2.38 -25.23 5.09
CA CYS A 294 2.46 -24.67 3.73
C CYS A 294 3.80 -24.98 3.06
N THR A 295 3.88 -24.71 1.76
CA THR A 295 5.12 -24.84 0.98
C THR A 295 5.71 -23.46 0.75
N ALA A 296 7.01 -23.31 1.04
CA ALA A 296 7.79 -22.11 0.79
C ALA A 296 8.81 -22.32 -0.35
N GLN A 297 9.04 -21.31 -1.15
CA GLN A 297 10.05 -21.35 -2.21
C GLN A 297 10.81 -20.02 -2.23
N LEU A 298 12.15 -20.11 -2.25
CA LEU A 298 12.99 -18.92 -2.35
C LEU A 298 12.77 -18.22 -3.70
N MET A 299 12.77 -16.90 -3.67
CA MET A 299 12.72 -16.06 -4.86
C MET A 299 13.97 -15.18 -4.93
N ARG A 300 14.21 -14.58 -6.07
CA ARG A 300 15.30 -13.61 -6.27
C ARG A 300 14.81 -12.41 -7.05
N ALA A 301 15.45 -11.28 -6.83
CA ALA A 301 15.21 -10.07 -7.60
C ALA A 301 15.79 -10.19 -9.02
N ASN A 302 14.98 -9.77 -9.99
CA ASN A 302 15.38 -9.41 -11.32
C ASN A 302 14.72 -8.07 -11.62
N PHE A 303 15.50 -7.03 -11.89
CA PHE A 303 14.99 -5.67 -11.98
C PHE A 303 14.00 -5.48 -13.12
N ASP A 304 14.24 -6.12 -14.27
CA ASP A 304 13.33 -6.05 -15.41
C ASP A 304 12.01 -6.78 -15.11
N SER A 305 12.08 -7.94 -14.44
CA SER A 305 10.89 -8.67 -13.97
C SER A 305 10.12 -7.88 -12.90
N LEU A 306 10.82 -7.18 -11.98
CA LEU A 306 10.17 -6.32 -10.98
C LEU A 306 9.44 -5.15 -11.64
N ALA A 307 10.08 -4.45 -12.59
CA ALA A 307 9.44 -3.38 -13.34
C ALA A 307 8.24 -3.88 -14.14
N ALA A 308 8.38 -5.02 -14.84
CA ALA A 308 7.27 -5.65 -15.55
C ALA A 308 6.12 -6.06 -14.61
N GLY A 309 6.43 -6.54 -13.39
CA GLY A 309 5.43 -6.80 -12.36
C GLY A 309 4.67 -5.55 -11.93
N ALA A 310 5.35 -4.42 -11.79
CA ALA A 310 4.69 -3.15 -11.51
C ALA A 310 3.76 -2.72 -12.66
N GLY A 311 4.21 -2.83 -13.91
CA GLY A 311 3.38 -2.61 -15.10
C GLY A 311 2.16 -3.53 -15.13
N GLU A 312 2.31 -4.81 -14.79
CA GLU A 312 1.20 -5.75 -14.70
C GLU A 312 0.13 -5.31 -13.67
N ALA A 313 0.54 -4.78 -12.52
CA ALA A 313 -0.42 -4.20 -11.56
C ALA A 313 -1.16 -3.00 -12.16
N GLY A 314 -0.46 -2.13 -12.90
CA GLY A 314 -1.07 -1.03 -13.66
C GLY A 314 -2.08 -1.53 -14.70
N ARG A 315 -1.71 -2.52 -15.49
CA ARG A 315 -2.55 -3.13 -16.53
C ARG A 315 -3.83 -3.75 -15.95
N GLN A 316 -3.71 -4.48 -14.82
CA GLN A 316 -4.87 -5.04 -14.11
C GLN A 316 -5.84 -3.95 -13.66
N ALA A 317 -5.32 -2.87 -13.04
CA ALA A 317 -6.14 -1.77 -12.58
C ALA A 317 -6.81 -1.02 -13.74
N ALA A 318 -6.08 -0.75 -14.83
CA ALA A 318 -6.63 -0.12 -16.03
C ALA A 318 -7.71 -0.99 -16.69
N GLY A 319 -7.48 -2.30 -16.79
CA GLY A 319 -8.41 -3.25 -17.37
C GLY A 319 -9.70 -3.46 -16.54
N ALA A 320 -9.61 -3.30 -15.22
CA ALA A 320 -10.76 -3.38 -14.32
C ALA A 320 -11.60 -2.10 -14.30
N LEU A 321 -11.07 -0.98 -14.81
CA LEU A 321 -11.79 0.28 -14.85
C LEU A 321 -12.86 0.25 -15.92
N ALA A 322 -14.13 0.34 -15.52
CA ALA A 322 -15.28 0.31 -16.43
C ALA A 322 -15.26 1.51 -17.39
N ASN A 323 -15.90 1.33 -18.57
CA ASN A 323 -16.16 2.43 -19.51
C ASN A 323 -17.11 3.47 -18.91
N GLY A 324 -17.14 4.67 -19.47
CA GLY A 324 -18.08 5.73 -19.06
C GLY A 324 -17.66 6.48 -17.81
N ILE A 325 -16.34 6.63 -17.57
CA ILE A 325 -15.80 7.46 -16.50
C ILE A 325 -16.02 8.94 -16.81
N ALA A 326 -16.43 9.69 -15.79
CA ALA A 326 -16.60 11.13 -15.82
C ALA A 326 -15.61 11.82 -14.87
N GLY A 327 -15.03 12.95 -15.33
CA GLY A 327 -14.06 13.71 -14.55
C GLY A 327 -12.66 13.08 -14.53
N ASP A 328 -11.92 13.39 -13.49
CA ASP A 328 -10.55 12.93 -13.31
C ASP A 328 -10.51 11.48 -12.76
N LYS A 329 -9.37 10.82 -12.96
CA LYS A 329 -9.07 9.49 -12.41
C LYS A 329 -7.85 9.59 -11.49
N LEU A 330 -7.91 8.99 -10.31
CA LEU A 330 -6.79 8.92 -9.38
C LEU A 330 -6.27 7.50 -9.27
N ALA A 331 -4.99 7.30 -9.55
CA ALA A 331 -4.28 6.10 -9.20
C ALA A 331 -3.46 6.33 -7.91
N ILE A 332 -3.67 5.49 -6.90
CA ILE A 332 -2.87 5.44 -5.70
C ILE A 332 -1.94 4.23 -5.83
N LEU A 333 -0.64 4.50 -5.91
CA LEU A 333 0.40 3.49 -6.03
C LEU A 333 0.97 3.18 -4.65
N VAL A 334 0.86 1.94 -4.21
CA VAL A 334 1.47 1.50 -2.95
C VAL A 334 2.48 0.40 -3.27
N SER A 335 3.76 0.74 -3.14
CA SER A 335 4.88 -0.17 -3.42
C SER A 335 5.63 -0.52 -2.15
N CYS A 336 6.25 -1.69 -2.11
CA CYS A 336 7.02 -2.13 -0.96
C CYS A 336 8.33 -1.35 -0.81
N THR A 337 8.64 -0.89 0.41
CA THR A 337 9.93 -0.30 0.75
C THR A 337 11.09 -1.25 0.46
N GLY A 338 10.88 -2.56 0.64
CA GLY A 338 11.86 -3.60 0.30
C GLY A 338 12.17 -3.62 -1.19
N ARG A 339 11.16 -3.49 -2.07
CA ARG A 339 11.36 -3.37 -3.53
C ARG A 339 12.21 -2.15 -3.87
N ARG A 340 11.84 -1.00 -3.33
CA ARG A 340 12.60 0.24 -3.53
C ARG A 340 14.07 0.07 -3.16
N ARG A 341 14.35 -0.54 -2.01
CA ARG A 341 15.71 -0.79 -1.55
C ARG A 341 16.50 -1.72 -2.48
N VAL A 342 15.84 -2.78 -2.95
CA VAL A 342 16.47 -3.76 -3.87
C VAL A 342 16.73 -3.15 -5.24
N MET A 343 15.77 -2.41 -5.79
CA MET A 343 15.90 -1.78 -7.11
C MET A 343 16.86 -0.59 -7.12
N GLY A 344 17.02 0.10 -5.98
CA GLY A 344 17.97 1.20 -5.84
C GLY A 344 17.73 2.29 -6.89
N GLN A 345 18.74 2.55 -7.74
CA GLN A 345 18.65 3.55 -8.80
C GLN A 345 17.65 3.20 -9.91
N ARG A 346 17.27 1.91 -10.03
CA ARG A 346 16.27 1.44 -10.99
C ARG A 346 14.83 1.48 -10.47
N THR A 347 14.61 2.04 -9.28
CA THR A 347 13.25 2.16 -8.72
C THR A 347 12.31 2.95 -9.64
N GLN A 348 12.85 3.91 -10.41
CA GLN A 348 12.07 4.68 -11.38
C GLN A 348 11.42 3.79 -12.46
N ASP A 349 12.07 2.71 -12.86
CA ASP A 349 11.56 1.79 -13.89
C ASP A 349 10.19 1.21 -13.55
N GLU A 350 9.89 1.01 -12.25
CA GLU A 350 8.54 0.52 -11.85
C GLU A 350 7.44 1.57 -12.03
N LEU A 351 7.74 2.85 -11.79
CA LEU A 351 6.77 3.93 -12.00
C LEU A 351 6.53 4.17 -13.49
N ASP A 352 7.59 4.15 -14.29
CA ASP A 352 7.50 4.27 -15.75
C ASP A 352 6.65 3.13 -16.35
N ALA A 353 6.82 1.89 -15.85
CA ALA A 353 6.04 0.75 -16.28
C ALA A 353 4.55 0.90 -15.91
N VAL A 354 4.22 1.37 -14.71
CA VAL A 354 2.83 1.64 -14.29
C VAL A 354 2.24 2.78 -15.14
N ALA A 355 2.99 3.85 -15.36
CA ALA A 355 2.54 5.01 -16.14
C ALA A 355 2.19 4.63 -17.59
N ALA A 356 3.00 3.76 -18.21
CA ALA A 356 2.76 3.26 -19.56
C ALA A 356 1.42 2.51 -19.69
N GLU A 357 1.00 1.81 -18.65
CA GLU A 357 -0.27 1.04 -18.63
C GLU A 357 -1.49 1.90 -18.28
N LEU A 358 -1.34 2.90 -17.41
CA LEU A 358 -2.45 3.76 -16.96
C LEU A 358 -2.75 4.90 -17.94
N GLY A 359 -1.73 5.36 -18.69
CA GLY A 359 -1.84 6.54 -19.57
C GLY A 359 -1.74 7.88 -18.84
N ASP A 360 -1.66 8.96 -19.64
CA ASP A 360 -1.37 10.32 -19.16
C ASP A 360 -2.57 11.02 -18.50
N ASP A 361 -3.78 10.52 -18.68
CA ASP A 361 -5.03 11.11 -18.18
C ASP A 361 -5.38 10.64 -16.75
N VAL A 362 -4.51 9.84 -16.13
CA VAL A 362 -4.66 9.36 -14.75
C VAL A 362 -3.69 10.10 -13.84
N VAL A 363 -4.22 10.80 -12.84
CA VAL A 363 -3.41 11.43 -11.79
C VAL A 363 -2.82 10.33 -10.91
N ARG A 364 -1.51 10.36 -10.66
CA ARG A 364 -0.77 9.36 -9.89
C ARG A 364 -0.22 9.96 -8.61
N ILE A 365 -0.49 9.32 -7.49
CA ILE A 365 0.09 9.60 -6.17
C ILE A 365 0.39 8.28 -5.48
N GLY A 366 1.30 8.26 -4.55
CA GLY A 366 1.52 7.02 -3.81
C GLY A 366 2.66 7.09 -2.80
N PHE A 367 3.02 5.91 -2.32
CA PHE A 367 4.06 5.80 -1.30
C PHE A 367 4.67 4.39 -1.23
N TYR A 368 5.87 4.34 -0.67
CA TYR A 368 6.55 3.10 -0.30
C TYR A 368 6.18 2.68 1.11
N SER A 369 5.65 1.45 1.23
CA SER A 369 4.96 0.88 2.39
C SER A 369 5.76 -0.26 3.05
N TYR A 370 5.35 -0.65 4.27
CA TYR A 370 5.80 -1.88 4.90
C TYR A 370 4.94 -3.10 4.60
N GLY A 371 3.82 -2.89 3.91
CA GLY A 371 2.94 -3.93 3.43
C GLY A 371 1.82 -3.35 2.60
N GLU A 372 1.52 -3.99 1.50
CA GLU A 372 0.55 -3.60 0.50
C GLU A 372 -0.77 -4.35 0.75
N ILE A 373 -1.88 -3.62 0.72
CA ILE A 373 -3.22 -4.18 0.91
C ILE A 373 -3.96 -4.13 -0.42
N ALA A 374 -4.28 -5.29 -0.97
CA ALA A 374 -5.09 -5.40 -2.18
C ALA A 374 -5.68 -6.81 -2.32
N PRO A 375 -6.78 -6.98 -3.05
CA PRO A 375 -7.17 -8.30 -3.55
C PRO A 375 -6.13 -8.77 -4.58
N PRO A 376 -5.66 -10.02 -4.53
CA PRO A 376 -4.90 -10.60 -5.61
C PRO A 376 -5.80 -10.73 -6.84
N ALA A 377 -5.22 -10.59 -8.06
CA ALA A 377 -5.96 -10.54 -9.32
C ALA A 377 -6.96 -11.70 -9.55
N ALA A 378 -6.73 -12.84 -8.92
CA ALA A 378 -7.50 -14.06 -9.17
C ALA A 378 -8.56 -14.40 -8.09
N SER A 379 -8.54 -13.82 -6.88
CA SER A 379 -9.31 -14.38 -5.77
C SER A 379 -10.37 -13.45 -5.15
N GLY A 380 -10.42 -12.18 -5.52
CA GLY A 380 -11.38 -11.20 -4.95
C GLY A 380 -11.20 -10.89 -3.45
N ARG A 381 -10.64 -11.80 -2.66
CA ARG A 381 -10.43 -11.60 -1.21
C ARG A 381 -9.20 -10.74 -0.96
N CYS A 382 -9.35 -9.65 -0.23
CA CYS A 382 -8.25 -8.78 0.14
C CYS A 382 -7.21 -9.50 1.01
N GLU A 383 -5.92 -9.26 0.70
CA GLU A 383 -4.78 -9.83 1.44
C GLU A 383 -3.71 -8.78 1.71
N LEU A 384 -2.89 -9.06 2.73
CA LEU A 384 -1.65 -8.33 2.97
C LEU A 384 -0.54 -8.94 2.13
N HIS A 385 0.06 -8.12 1.28
CA HIS A 385 1.19 -8.46 0.44
C HIS A 385 2.48 -7.84 0.97
N ASN A 386 3.59 -8.43 0.56
CA ASN A 386 4.92 -7.84 0.65
C ASN A 386 5.60 -7.99 -0.70
N GLN A 387 6.52 -7.09 -1.02
CA GLN A 387 7.30 -7.15 -2.24
C GLN A 387 6.47 -7.02 -3.52
N THR A 388 5.34 -6.32 -3.43
CA THR A 388 4.44 -6.05 -4.56
C THR A 388 4.38 -4.56 -4.89
N MET A 389 3.90 -4.27 -6.08
CA MET A 389 3.27 -3.01 -6.44
C MET A 389 1.76 -3.24 -6.43
N THR A 390 1.01 -2.39 -5.72
CA THR A 390 -0.43 -2.33 -5.82
C THR A 390 -0.86 -0.99 -6.41
N VAL A 391 -1.82 -1.03 -7.28
CA VAL A 391 -2.39 0.15 -7.95
C VAL A 391 -3.88 0.17 -7.65
N THR A 392 -4.36 1.23 -7.02
CA THR A 392 -5.79 1.46 -6.77
C THR A 392 -6.25 2.63 -7.60
N VAL A 393 -7.24 2.44 -8.47
CA VAL A 393 -7.81 3.53 -9.26
C VAL A 393 -9.18 3.90 -8.73
N LEU A 394 -9.33 5.17 -8.34
CA LEU A 394 -10.59 5.78 -7.92
C LEU A 394 -11.13 6.65 -9.05
N ALA A 395 -12.42 6.51 -9.37
CA ALA A 395 -13.10 7.31 -10.39
C ALA A 395 -14.61 7.36 -10.13
N GLU A 396 -15.33 8.20 -10.86
CA GLU A 396 -16.78 8.18 -10.91
C GLU A 396 -17.28 7.91 -12.32
N ALA A 397 -18.34 7.10 -12.44
CA ALA A 397 -19.07 6.96 -13.71
C ALA A 397 -19.89 8.21 -13.99
N ALA A 398 -20.12 8.50 -15.27
CA ALA A 398 -21.12 9.47 -15.68
C ALA A 398 -22.50 9.05 -15.13
N ALA A 399 -23.25 10.03 -14.60
CA ALA A 399 -24.61 9.83 -14.10
C ALA A 399 -25.58 9.57 -15.25
#